data_a98be48c897971403f30b329006750c8
#
_entry.id   a98be48c897971403f30b329006750c8
#
_cell.length_a   1.000
_cell.length_b   1.000
_cell.length_c   1.000
_cell.angle_alpha   90.00
_cell.angle_beta   90.00
_cell.angle_gamma   90.00
#
_symmetry.space_group_name_H-M   'P 1'
#
loop_
_entity.id
_entity.type
_entity.pdbx_description
1 polymer ?
#
loop_
_entity_poly.entity_id
_entity_poly.type
_entity_poly.pdbx_seq_one_letter_code
_entity_poly.pdbx_strand_id
1 'polypeptide(L)'
;MSMKFTYQITGLTRRIDILNLKSIYIRQSPLPSPQHHFQVLGRNLPKEAHVCLPFFFLLNVLELLLIGATIGRVTADVLPDLVLLEMFDYYLLQSQEEADDYPLDVEAWHTLVHVCQRWRAVVFRSPNRLNLRLFFTNGTPVRETLDIWPPLPIIIWQSGNETWGLDNIIEALEHNDRVCEINLLDVQSPHLEEALETMQQPFPALTELGIRWQDDDTDEIDETAPIVPDSFLGGSAPRLRHLDFDSVPFPGLPRLLLSATHLVHLYIWKIPHSGYFSPEAMVDCLSTLTKLEVLWLGFESPIPRLYQENRLPHPIRCVLPLLTYFKFKGNSKYLESLLAPIDAPLLDSLEIMFFYKVIIDTPQLVQFVSRTPNIKAPVEAHVVFSDESVSVTLPGALPGRLLLEILCRPSEWQILSLAQVCSSSFPQFLVPAVERLYVSDTVDLQPDWEDDIENDQWLEALRPFTAVRDLYLSREFVPRIASTLQELAEESVTEVFPSLQNIFLEEFHLSGTVQEAVGQFVAARQLVNQPITVFHWDSQREEEFEDDDLPVIGDSSVLDDSSVLDDSSVLDNSSVLDD
;
A
#
# COMPACT_ATOMS: atom_id res chain seq x y z
N MET A 1 -3.07 0.94 44.41
CA MET A 1 -3.00 1.48 43.06
C MET A 1 -4.34 1.22 42.40
N SER A 2 -5.07 2.27 42.01
CA SER A 2 -6.39 2.16 41.40
C SER A 2 -6.18 2.24 39.90
N MET A 3 -6.31 1.11 39.19
CA MET A 3 -6.28 1.08 37.71
C MET A 3 -7.65 1.54 37.18
N LYS A 4 -7.65 2.53 36.32
CA LYS A 4 -8.84 2.99 35.58
C LYS A 4 -8.72 2.48 34.18
N PHE A 5 -9.68 1.65 33.74
CA PHE A 5 -9.81 1.22 32.36
C PHE A 5 -10.87 2.06 31.66
N THR A 6 -10.59 2.48 30.45
CA THR A 6 -11.53 3.21 29.59
C THR A 6 -11.70 2.41 28.31
N TYR A 7 -12.93 2.08 27.92
CA TYR A 7 -13.24 1.37 26.68
C TYR A 7 -14.03 2.26 25.75
N GLN A 8 -13.71 2.16 24.49
CA GLN A 8 -14.46 2.78 23.41
C GLN A 8 -14.99 1.69 22.48
N ILE A 9 -16.30 1.49 22.45
CA ILE A 9 -16.98 0.61 21.49
C ILE A 9 -18.02 1.47 20.78
N THR A 10 -17.89 1.61 19.48
CA THR A 10 -18.85 2.25 18.57
C THR A 10 -19.44 3.56 19.11
N GLY A 11 -18.65 4.60 19.19
CA GLY A 11 -19.11 5.98 19.46
C GLY A 11 -19.68 6.25 20.86
N LEU A 12 -19.62 5.32 21.80
CA LEU A 12 -20.14 5.47 23.15
C LEU A 12 -19.05 5.17 24.20
N THR A 13 -18.44 6.24 24.70
CA THR A 13 -17.54 6.14 25.85
C THR A 13 -18.34 5.86 27.12
N ARG A 14 -18.30 4.65 27.64
CA ARG A 14 -18.83 4.33 28.97
C ARG A 14 -17.68 4.19 29.95
N ARG A 15 -17.60 5.11 30.91
CA ARG A 15 -16.81 4.96 32.13
C ARG A 15 -17.52 3.97 33.06
N ILE A 16 -16.90 2.83 33.33
CA ILE A 16 -17.37 1.92 34.38
C ILE A 16 -16.58 2.26 35.67
N ASP A 17 -17.24 2.94 36.56
CA ASP A 17 -16.71 3.13 37.92
C ASP A 17 -16.97 1.85 38.76
N ILE A 18 -15.93 1.08 38.97
CA ILE A 18 -15.95 -0.23 39.67
C ILE A 18 -16.41 -0.11 41.14
N LEU A 19 -16.63 1.08 41.64
CA LEU A 19 -17.02 1.31 43.05
C LEU A 19 -18.52 1.20 43.34
N ASN A 20 -19.39 0.96 42.36
CA ASN A 20 -20.86 0.99 42.57
C ASN A 20 -21.60 -0.34 42.31
N LEU A 21 -20.91 -1.48 42.27
CA LEU A 21 -21.56 -2.80 42.06
C LEU A 21 -22.03 -3.47 43.38
N LYS A 22 -22.51 -2.69 44.34
CA LYS A 22 -23.06 -3.26 45.61
C LYS A 22 -24.53 -3.69 45.55
N SER A 23 -25.20 -3.70 44.40
CA SER A 23 -26.64 -3.99 44.37
C SER A 23 -27.05 -4.82 43.13
N ILE A 24 -26.53 -6.05 43.00
CA ILE A 24 -27.21 -7.05 42.16
C ILE A 24 -27.45 -8.31 42.99
N TYR A 25 -28.69 -8.46 43.39
CA TYR A 25 -29.21 -9.65 44.07
C TYR A 25 -29.31 -10.79 43.05
N ILE A 26 -28.42 -11.80 43.12
CA ILE A 26 -28.53 -13.03 42.30
C ILE A 26 -29.37 -14.06 43.08
N ARG A 27 -30.57 -14.37 42.57
CA ARG A 27 -31.33 -15.52 42.98
C ARG A 27 -30.54 -16.80 42.60
N GLN A 28 -30.10 -17.55 43.59
CA GLN A 28 -29.46 -18.84 43.42
C GLN A 28 -30.47 -19.86 42.92
N SER A 29 -30.33 -20.35 41.70
CA SER A 29 -30.78 -21.67 41.25
C SER A 29 -29.56 -22.58 41.09
N PRO A 30 -29.64 -23.88 41.43
CA PRO A 30 -28.47 -24.76 41.39
C PRO A 30 -28.00 -24.99 39.95
N LEU A 31 -26.72 -24.71 39.69
CA LEU A 31 -26.03 -24.91 38.42
C LEU A 31 -25.80 -26.38 38.13
N PRO A 32 -26.09 -26.86 36.90
CA PRO A 32 -25.64 -28.17 36.44
C PRO A 32 -24.12 -28.13 36.16
N SER A 33 -23.48 -29.30 36.27
CA SER A 33 -22.04 -29.49 36.19
C SER A 33 -21.46 -29.00 34.84
N PRO A 34 -20.23 -28.43 34.83
CA PRO A 34 -19.66 -27.72 33.66
C PRO A 34 -19.36 -28.55 32.41
N GLN A 35 -19.41 -29.88 32.49
CA GLN A 35 -18.95 -30.76 31.40
C GLN A 35 -19.91 -30.91 30.22
N HIS A 36 -21.17 -30.55 30.32
CA HIS A 36 -22.15 -30.77 29.26
C HIS A 36 -22.46 -29.57 28.35
N HIS A 37 -22.00 -28.36 28.70
CA HIS A 37 -22.32 -27.14 27.91
C HIS A 37 -21.37 -26.86 26.75
N PHE A 38 -20.18 -27.47 26.71
CA PHE A 38 -19.17 -27.15 25.67
C PHE A 38 -19.41 -27.83 24.32
N GLN A 39 -20.26 -28.84 24.21
CA GLN A 39 -20.45 -29.57 22.94
C GLN A 39 -21.58 -29.03 22.03
N VAL A 40 -22.42 -28.14 22.50
CA VAL A 40 -23.62 -27.72 21.73
C VAL A 40 -23.47 -26.36 21.06
N LEU A 41 -22.51 -25.53 21.47
CA LEU A 41 -22.33 -24.16 20.93
C LEU A 41 -21.34 -24.02 19.76
N GLY A 42 -20.72 -25.10 19.31
CA GLY A 42 -19.63 -25.09 18.31
C GLY A 42 -20.03 -25.08 16.83
N ARG A 43 -21.30 -24.99 16.47
CA ARG A 43 -21.73 -25.02 15.07
C ARG A 43 -22.68 -23.84 14.77
N ASN A 44 -22.20 -22.83 14.09
CA ASN A 44 -22.93 -21.68 13.52
C ASN A 44 -22.95 -20.38 14.35
N LEU A 45 -21.81 -19.90 14.81
CA LEU A 45 -21.69 -18.50 15.25
C LEU A 45 -20.98 -17.68 14.15
N PRO A 46 -21.44 -16.44 13.85
CA PRO A 46 -20.74 -15.52 12.94
C PRO A 46 -19.34 -15.20 13.47
N LYS A 47 -18.41 -14.84 12.57
CA LYS A 47 -16.98 -14.57 12.89
C LYS A 47 -16.79 -13.56 14.03
N GLU A 48 -17.68 -12.62 14.19
CA GLU A 48 -17.68 -11.62 15.27
C GLU A 48 -17.93 -12.24 16.68
N ALA A 49 -18.53 -13.41 16.77
CA ALA A 49 -18.75 -14.09 18.05
C ALA A 49 -17.49 -14.78 18.59
N HIS A 50 -16.49 -15.05 17.75
CA HIS A 50 -15.22 -15.62 18.17
C HIS A 50 -14.36 -14.67 18.99
N VAL A 51 -14.50 -13.36 18.77
CA VAL A 51 -13.80 -12.31 19.53
C VAL A 51 -14.41 -12.10 20.93
N CYS A 52 -15.73 -12.27 21.05
CA CYS A 52 -16.44 -12.06 22.33
C CYS A 52 -16.30 -13.20 23.33
N LEU A 53 -16.06 -14.44 22.89
CA LEU A 53 -15.98 -15.60 23.80
C LEU A 53 -14.76 -15.54 24.74
N PRO A 54 -13.55 -15.22 24.29
CA PRO A 54 -12.40 -15.02 25.17
C PRO A 54 -12.59 -13.88 26.15
N PHE A 55 -13.21 -12.79 25.72
CA PHE A 55 -13.50 -11.63 26.57
C PHE A 55 -14.48 -11.95 27.71
N PHE A 56 -15.56 -12.67 27.44
CA PHE A 56 -16.48 -13.12 28.48
C PHE A 56 -15.81 -14.10 29.44
N PHE A 57 -14.92 -14.96 28.94
CA PHE A 57 -14.17 -15.89 29.78
C PHE A 57 -13.18 -15.14 30.69
N LEU A 58 -12.47 -14.16 30.13
CA LEU A 58 -11.53 -13.31 30.86
C LEU A 58 -12.22 -12.47 31.94
N LEU A 59 -13.38 -11.87 31.62
CA LEU A 59 -14.20 -11.14 32.58
C LEU A 59 -14.65 -12.05 33.73
N ASN A 60 -15.10 -13.28 33.45
CA ASN A 60 -15.49 -14.24 34.49
C ASN A 60 -14.29 -14.66 35.35
N VAL A 61 -13.09 -14.84 34.76
CA VAL A 61 -11.86 -15.16 35.49
C VAL A 61 -11.39 -13.99 36.34
N LEU A 62 -11.43 -12.76 35.80
CA LEU A 62 -11.13 -11.55 36.56
C LEU A 62 -12.13 -11.32 37.70
N GLU A 63 -13.41 -11.60 37.49
CA GLU A 63 -14.45 -11.51 38.49
C GLU A 63 -14.25 -12.55 39.60
N LEU A 64 -13.88 -13.78 39.27
CA LEU A 64 -13.50 -14.83 40.21
C LEU A 64 -12.24 -14.49 40.98
N LEU A 65 -11.24 -13.85 40.36
CA LEU A 65 -10.02 -13.38 41.02
C LEU A 65 -10.31 -12.21 41.95
N LEU A 66 -11.17 -11.26 41.54
CA LEU A 66 -11.60 -10.13 42.40
C LEU A 66 -12.42 -10.61 43.58
N ILE A 67 -13.34 -11.55 43.37
CA ILE A 67 -14.12 -12.16 44.45
C ILE A 67 -13.18 -12.95 45.40
N GLY A 68 -12.26 -13.73 44.82
CA GLY A 68 -11.28 -14.50 45.59
C GLY A 68 -10.29 -13.63 46.36
N ALA A 69 -9.82 -12.51 45.77
CA ALA A 69 -8.97 -11.53 46.43
C ALA A 69 -9.70 -10.80 47.59
N THR A 70 -11.01 -10.55 47.44
CA THR A 70 -11.85 -9.93 48.47
C THR A 70 -12.09 -10.90 49.65
N ILE A 71 -12.06 -12.20 49.40
CA ILE A 71 -12.22 -13.26 50.43
C ILE A 71 -10.84 -13.67 51.00
N GLY A 72 -9.73 -13.13 50.48
CA GLY A 72 -8.36 -13.39 50.95
C GLY A 72 -7.82 -14.80 50.70
N ARG A 73 -8.40 -15.53 49.72
CA ARG A 73 -8.09 -16.95 49.50
C ARG A 73 -7.66 -17.33 48.06
N VAL A 74 -7.74 -16.44 47.06
CA VAL A 74 -7.33 -16.77 45.67
C VAL A 74 -6.18 -15.85 45.28
N THR A 75 -5.00 -16.42 45.18
CA THR A 75 -3.83 -15.80 44.56
C THR A 75 -3.72 -16.28 43.12
N ALA A 76 -3.02 -15.55 42.27
CA ALA A 76 -2.72 -15.95 40.89
C ALA A 76 -2.07 -17.35 40.81
N ASP A 77 -1.51 -17.83 41.91
CA ASP A 77 -0.90 -19.16 42.06
C ASP A 77 -1.90 -20.33 41.95
N VAL A 78 -3.18 -20.08 42.08
CA VAL A 78 -4.24 -21.11 42.00
C VAL A 78 -4.72 -21.33 40.59
N LEU A 79 -4.49 -20.38 39.68
CA LEU A 79 -4.91 -20.51 38.28
C LEU A 79 -4.12 -21.61 37.54
N PRO A 80 -4.79 -22.48 36.76
CA PRO A 80 -4.09 -23.41 35.86
C PRO A 80 -3.18 -22.66 34.88
N ASP A 81 -2.05 -23.27 34.48
CA ASP A 81 -1.11 -22.65 33.53
C ASP A 81 -1.77 -22.34 32.18
N LEU A 82 -2.74 -23.14 31.75
CA LEU A 82 -3.50 -22.88 30.53
C LEU A 82 -4.29 -21.56 30.60
N VAL A 83 -4.89 -21.27 31.74
CA VAL A 83 -5.65 -20.02 31.96
C VAL A 83 -4.71 -18.81 31.98
N LEU A 84 -3.53 -18.96 32.59
CA LEU A 84 -2.50 -17.92 32.55
C LEU A 84 -2.04 -17.66 31.12
N LEU A 85 -1.85 -18.70 30.30
CA LEU A 85 -1.44 -18.55 28.91
C LEU A 85 -2.51 -17.83 28.07
N GLU A 86 -3.81 -18.14 28.23
CA GLU A 86 -4.88 -17.38 27.55
C GLU A 86 -4.89 -15.90 27.95
N MET A 87 -4.64 -15.61 29.26
CA MET A 87 -4.55 -14.23 29.74
C MET A 87 -3.33 -13.52 29.13
N PHE A 88 -2.20 -14.21 28.99
CA PHE A 88 -0.98 -13.66 28.41
C PHE A 88 -1.15 -13.42 26.89
N ASP A 89 -1.74 -14.38 26.16
CA ASP A 89 -2.08 -14.22 24.75
C ASP A 89 -2.91 -12.94 24.53
N TYR A 90 -4.00 -12.81 25.31
CA TYR A 90 -4.86 -11.64 25.20
C TYR A 90 -4.12 -10.31 25.52
N TYR A 91 -3.30 -10.30 26.58
CA TYR A 91 -2.50 -9.12 26.93
C TYR A 91 -1.55 -8.71 25.82
N LEU A 92 -0.86 -9.69 25.20
CA LEU A 92 0.09 -9.43 24.12
C LEU A 92 -0.61 -8.97 22.84
N LEU A 93 -1.79 -9.53 22.51
CA LEU A 93 -2.59 -9.08 21.35
C LEU A 93 -3.07 -7.63 21.53
N GLN A 94 -3.55 -7.29 22.72
CA GLN A 94 -4.04 -5.93 22.98
C GLN A 94 -2.92 -4.89 22.92
N SER A 95 -1.69 -5.24 23.34
CA SER A 95 -0.56 -4.34 23.25
C SER A 95 -0.13 -4.07 21.81
N GLN A 96 -0.36 -5.04 20.90
CA GLN A 96 -0.08 -4.88 19.48
C GLN A 96 -1.10 -4.00 18.73
N GLU A 97 -2.38 -4.00 19.18
CA GLU A 97 -3.42 -3.15 18.55
C GLU A 97 -3.32 -1.66 18.96
N GLU A 98 -2.65 -1.34 20.08
CA GLU A 98 -2.50 0.04 20.56
C GLU A 98 -1.25 0.75 19.98
N ALA A 99 -0.39 0.04 19.25
CA ALA A 99 0.86 0.54 18.68
C ALA A 99 0.68 0.86 17.20
N ASP A 100 0.10 2.04 16.89
CA ASP A 100 -0.25 2.41 15.51
C ASP A 100 0.95 2.61 14.56
N ASP A 101 2.19 2.89 15.03
CA ASP A 101 3.30 3.23 14.12
C ASP A 101 4.69 2.65 14.45
N TYR A 102 4.87 2.01 15.61
CA TYR A 102 6.19 1.47 15.99
C TYR A 102 6.06 0.09 16.65
N PRO A 103 6.93 -0.86 16.32
CA PRO A 103 6.91 -2.20 16.91
C PRO A 103 7.37 -2.22 18.39
N LEU A 104 7.18 -1.10 19.11
CA LEU A 104 7.68 -0.90 20.48
C LEU A 104 7.11 -1.89 21.51
N ASP A 105 5.99 -2.57 21.20
CA ASP A 105 5.36 -3.50 22.14
C ASP A 105 5.68 -4.98 21.92
N VAL A 106 6.61 -5.30 20.99
CA VAL A 106 7.11 -6.68 20.82
C VAL A 106 7.66 -7.24 22.14
N GLU A 107 8.10 -6.38 23.04
CA GLU A 107 8.65 -6.72 24.35
C GLU A 107 7.63 -6.72 25.51
N ALA A 108 6.33 -6.55 25.22
CA ALA A 108 5.28 -6.56 26.26
C ALA A 108 5.33 -7.81 27.16
N TRP A 109 5.83 -8.94 26.64
CA TRP A 109 6.05 -10.16 27.42
C TRP A 109 7.09 -9.99 28.56
N HIS A 110 8.01 -9.02 28.47
CA HIS A 110 8.96 -8.72 29.55
C HIS A 110 8.21 -8.38 30.85
N THR A 111 7.13 -7.63 30.75
CA THR A 111 6.29 -7.31 31.90
C THR A 111 5.78 -8.58 32.60
N LEU A 112 5.38 -9.58 31.83
CA LEU A 112 4.86 -10.85 32.36
C LEU A 112 5.91 -11.66 33.14
N VAL A 113 7.16 -11.67 32.66
CA VAL A 113 8.23 -12.45 33.29
C VAL A 113 8.79 -11.79 34.55
N HIS A 114 8.49 -10.51 34.76
CA HIS A 114 8.88 -9.78 35.96
C HIS A 114 7.85 -9.86 37.09
N VAL A 115 6.64 -10.39 36.87
CA VAL A 115 5.61 -10.47 37.91
C VAL A 115 5.98 -11.47 39.00
N CYS A 116 6.26 -12.73 38.68
CA CYS A 116 6.70 -13.74 39.64
C CYS A 116 7.40 -14.93 38.92
N GLN A 117 8.05 -15.78 39.72
CA GLN A 117 8.78 -16.96 39.19
C GLN A 117 7.89 -17.92 38.42
N ARG A 118 6.63 -18.11 38.84
CA ARG A 118 5.70 -18.98 38.16
C ARG A 118 5.31 -18.42 36.80
N TRP A 119 4.99 -17.13 36.69
CA TRP A 119 4.66 -16.50 35.40
C TRP A 119 5.85 -16.61 34.44
N ARG A 120 7.05 -16.31 34.90
CA ARG A 120 8.28 -16.50 34.14
C ARG A 120 8.43 -17.93 33.61
N ALA A 121 8.17 -18.93 34.46
CA ALA A 121 8.24 -20.32 34.08
C ALA A 121 7.17 -20.72 33.04
N VAL A 122 5.95 -20.19 33.15
CA VAL A 122 4.85 -20.44 32.20
C VAL A 122 5.16 -19.79 30.85
N VAL A 123 5.59 -18.54 30.83
CA VAL A 123 5.97 -17.78 29.62
C VAL A 123 7.08 -18.54 28.87
N PHE A 124 8.20 -18.84 29.51
CA PHE A 124 9.33 -19.50 28.84
C PHE A 124 9.13 -20.99 28.49
N ARG A 125 8.11 -21.65 29.05
CA ARG A 125 7.71 -23.00 28.60
C ARG A 125 6.84 -22.98 27.34
N SER A 126 6.32 -21.84 26.95
CA SER A 126 5.40 -21.71 25.84
C SER A 126 5.81 -20.59 24.85
N PRO A 127 7.11 -20.52 24.44
CA PRO A 127 7.62 -19.41 23.63
C PRO A 127 6.92 -19.30 22.27
N ASN A 128 6.65 -20.44 21.63
CA ASN A 128 6.00 -20.47 20.31
C ASN A 128 4.52 -20.05 20.37
N ARG A 129 3.83 -20.39 21.48
CA ARG A 129 2.44 -20.00 21.65
C ARG A 129 2.31 -18.49 21.87
N LEU A 130 3.16 -17.93 22.70
CA LEU A 130 3.15 -16.50 23.01
C LEU A 130 3.96 -15.67 21.99
N ASN A 131 4.44 -16.31 20.91
CA ASN A 131 5.26 -15.67 19.88
C ASN A 131 6.40 -14.81 20.44
N LEU A 132 7.09 -15.34 21.47
CA LEU A 132 8.15 -14.59 22.14
C LEU A 132 9.32 -14.33 21.20
N ARG A 133 9.76 -13.09 21.13
CA ARG A 133 10.90 -12.64 20.31
C ARG A 133 11.74 -11.65 21.08
N LEU A 134 13.03 -11.57 20.77
CA LEU A 134 13.94 -10.52 21.24
C LEU A 134 14.00 -9.43 20.21
N PHE A 135 13.85 -8.20 20.64
CA PHE A 135 13.85 -7.03 19.79
C PHE A 135 15.16 -6.25 19.94
N PHE A 136 15.89 -6.11 18.85
CA PHE A 136 17.16 -5.39 18.83
C PHE A 136 17.04 -4.14 17.96
N THR A 137 17.43 -3.03 18.55
CA THR A 137 17.59 -1.73 17.90
C THR A 137 19.03 -1.28 18.05
N ASN A 138 19.38 -0.17 17.42
CA ASN A 138 20.67 0.51 17.65
C ASN A 138 20.94 0.81 19.13
N GLY A 139 19.91 1.02 19.94
CA GLY A 139 20.00 1.27 21.40
C GLY A 139 20.09 0.02 22.29
N THR A 140 19.91 -1.19 21.74
CA THR A 140 19.81 -2.41 22.55
C THR A 140 21.18 -3.13 22.65
N PRO A 141 21.78 -3.23 23.85
CA PRO A 141 23.07 -3.93 24.03
C PRO A 141 22.89 -5.45 23.83
N VAL A 142 23.41 -5.98 22.73
CA VAL A 142 23.13 -7.35 22.27
C VAL A 142 23.64 -8.39 23.24
N ARG A 143 24.93 -8.34 23.62
CA ARG A 143 25.55 -9.33 24.53
C ARG A 143 24.83 -9.47 25.85
N GLU A 144 24.57 -8.32 26.48
CA GLU A 144 23.92 -8.30 27.78
C GLU A 144 22.49 -8.87 27.68
N THR A 145 21.77 -8.55 26.61
CA THR A 145 20.42 -9.04 26.36
C THR A 145 20.41 -10.55 26.11
N LEU A 146 21.34 -11.06 25.30
CA LEU A 146 21.44 -12.49 24.99
C LEU A 146 21.90 -13.34 26.18
N ASP A 147 22.70 -12.77 27.10
CA ASP A 147 23.13 -13.44 28.34
C ASP A 147 21.98 -13.57 29.36
N ILE A 148 21.02 -12.65 29.34
CA ILE A 148 19.90 -12.64 30.28
C ILE A 148 18.75 -13.53 29.81
N TRP A 149 18.42 -13.49 28.50
CA TRP A 149 17.24 -14.13 27.97
C TRP A 149 17.52 -15.49 27.33
N PRO A 150 16.54 -16.42 27.31
CA PRO A 150 16.70 -17.70 26.63
C PRO A 150 16.87 -17.51 25.10
N PRO A 151 17.30 -18.55 24.37
CA PRO A 151 17.53 -18.47 22.91
C PRO A 151 16.21 -18.32 22.14
N LEU A 152 15.59 -17.15 22.20
CA LEU A 152 14.39 -16.77 21.46
C LEU A 152 14.74 -16.29 20.05
N PRO A 153 13.77 -16.33 19.10
CA PRO A 153 13.90 -15.66 17.80
C PRO A 153 14.23 -14.17 17.95
N ILE A 154 14.96 -13.63 17.00
CA ILE A 154 15.45 -12.25 17.00
C ILE A 154 14.76 -11.45 15.91
N ILE A 155 14.28 -10.26 16.28
CA ILE A 155 13.85 -9.18 15.39
C ILE A 155 14.91 -8.09 15.46
N ILE A 156 15.37 -7.62 14.30
CA ILE A 156 16.27 -6.49 14.16
C ILE A 156 15.49 -5.35 13.51
N TRP A 157 15.49 -4.18 14.18
CA TRP A 157 14.79 -3.02 13.70
C TRP A 157 15.67 -1.78 13.85
N GLN A 158 15.89 -1.12 12.73
CA GLN A 158 16.49 0.20 12.71
C GLN A 158 15.65 1.11 11.83
N SER A 159 15.36 2.32 12.32
CA SER A 159 14.67 3.37 11.58
C SER A 159 15.36 4.70 11.86
N GLY A 160 15.54 5.50 10.81
CA GLY A 160 16.12 6.83 10.87
C GLY A 160 17.65 6.90 10.79
N ASN A 161 18.14 8.13 10.62
CA ASN A 161 19.56 8.48 10.36
C ASN A 161 20.46 8.42 11.61
N GLU A 162 20.07 7.70 12.65
CA GLU A 162 20.88 7.59 13.86
C GLU A 162 22.10 6.70 13.62
N THR A 163 23.28 7.29 13.57
CA THR A 163 24.57 6.60 13.34
C THR A 163 25.13 5.89 14.58
N TRP A 164 24.58 6.19 15.78
CA TRP A 164 25.03 5.55 17.02
C TRP A 164 24.41 4.15 17.18
N GLY A 165 25.21 3.22 17.66
CA GLY A 165 24.74 1.87 18.01
C GLY A 165 24.61 0.88 16.84
N LEU A 166 25.13 1.20 15.66
CA LEU A 166 25.22 0.24 14.53
C LEU A 166 25.91 -1.05 14.93
N ASP A 167 26.95 -0.97 15.79
CA ASP A 167 27.65 -2.14 16.32
C ASP A 167 26.68 -3.15 16.94
N ASN A 168 25.59 -2.69 17.59
CA ASN A 168 24.56 -3.57 18.13
C ASN A 168 23.77 -4.29 17.02
N ILE A 169 23.46 -3.61 15.93
CA ILE A 169 22.76 -4.21 14.78
C ILE A 169 23.66 -5.26 14.14
N ILE A 170 24.93 -4.94 13.89
CA ILE A 170 25.91 -5.88 13.31
C ILE A 170 26.08 -7.11 14.21
N GLU A 171 26.23 -6.90 15.52
CA GLU A 171 26.33 -8.01 16.48
C GLU A 171 25.06 -8.87 16.51
N ALA A 172 23.87 -8.27 16.39
CA ALA A 172 22.62 -9.01 16.29
C ALA A 172 22.54 -9.84 14.99
N LEU A 173 23.01 -9.30 13.85
CA LEU A 173 23.07 -9.99 12.56
C LEU A 173 24.01 -11.20 12.57
N GLU A 174 25.06 -11.22 13.43
CA GLU A 174 25.94 -12.38 13.60
C GLU A 174 25.20 -13.63 14.13
N HIS A 175 24.03 -13.44 14.79
CA HIS A 175 23.16 -14.53 15.27
C HIS A 175 22.15 -14.99 14.20
N ASN A 176 22.61 -15.13 12.97
CA ASN A 176 21.83 -15.40 11.76
C ASN A 176 20.92 -16.64 11.84
N ASP A 177 21.26 -17.63 12.67
CA ASP A 177 20.46 -18.85 12.90
C ASP A 177 19.15 -18.58 13.67
N ARG A 178 19.06 -17.46 14.38
CA ARG A 178 17.93 -17.05 15.21
C ARG A 178 17.16 -15.85 14.67
N VAL A 179 17.76 -15.07 13.78
CA VAL A 179 17.12 -13.88 13.21
C VAL A 179 15.95 -14.31 12.31
N CYS A 180 14.75 -13.85 12.66
CA CYS A 180 13.53 -14.16 11.93
C CYS A 180 12.94 -12.95 11.20
N GLU A 181 13.33 -11.75 11.58
CA GLU A 181 12.88 -10.50 10.98
C GLU A 181 13.99 -9.46 11.00
N ILE A 182 14.15 -8.73 9.89
CA ILE A 182 15.13 -7.65 9.72
C ILE A 182 14.41 -6.49 9.03
N ASN A 183 14.44 -5.30 9.65
CA ASN A 183 13.97 -4.06 9.08
C ASN A 183 15.04 -2.98 9.28
N LEU A 184 15.69 -2.62 8.19
CA LEU A 184 16.71 -1.57 8.12
C LEU A 184 16.15 -0.44 7.26
N LEU A 185 15.51 0.53 7.90
CA LEU A 185 14.78 1.61 7.23
C LEU A 185 15.58 2.90 7.33
N ASP A 186 15.72 3.59 6.20
CA ASP A 186 16.36 4.90 6.08
C ASP A 186 17.83 4.90 6.57
N VAL A 187 18.57 3.86 6.17
CA VAL A 187 19.95 3.63 6.59
C VAL A 187 20.91 4.26 5.58
N GLN A 188 21.89 5.03 6.06
CA GLN A 188 22.93 5.66 5.24
C GLN A 188 23.89 4.64 4.60
N SER A 189 24.51 5.01 3.47
CA SER A 189 25.35 4.14 2.65
C SER A 189 26.43 3.37 3.40
N PRO A 190 27.30 3.97 4.24
CA PRO A 190 28.37 3.23 4.90
C PRO A 190 27.85 2.15 5.83
N HIS A 191 26.78 2.44 6.54
CA HIS A 191 26.16 1.54 7.50
C HIS A 191 25.41 0.39 6.84
N LEU A 192 24.71 0.70 5.73
CA LEU A 192 24.06 -0.32 4.94
C LEU A 192 25.07 -1.27 4.31
N GLU A 193 26.22 -0.78 3.81
CA GLU A 193 27.29 -1.61 3.25
C GLU A 193 27.81 -2.61 4.27
N GLU A 194 28.13 -2.18 5.51
CA GLU A 194 28.59 -3.05 6.59
C GLU A 194 27.55 -4.10 6.98
N ALA A 195 26.26 -3.71 7.05
CA ALA A 195 25.17 -4.65 7.31
C ALA A 195 25.06 -5.69 6.20
N LEU A 196 25.10 -5.28 4.92
CA LEU A 196 25.04 -6.17 3.76
C LEU A 196 26.23 -7.13 3.70
N GLU A 197 27.44 -6.71 4.14
CA GLU A 197 28.60 -7.58 4.27
C GLU A 197 28.38 -8.68 5.31
N THR A 198 27.78 -8.36 6.45
CA THR A 198 27.45 -9.33 7.50
C THR A 198 26.34 -10.29 7.07
N MET A 199 25.39 -9.81 6.25
CA MET A 199 24.25 -10.60 5.75
C MET A 199 24.59 -11.56 4.60
N GLN A 200 25.85 -11.83 4.31
CA GLN A 200 26.23 -12.83 3.29
C GLN A 200 26.13 -14.29 3.78
N GLN A 201 25.89 -14.51 5.06
CA GLN A 201 25.64 -15.83 5.62
C GLN A 201 24.16 -16.24 5.45
N PRO A 202 23.84 -17.56 5.46
CA PRO A 202 22.45 -18.00 5.43
C PRO A 202 21.67 -17.59 6.69
N PHE A 203 20.42 -17.14 6.50
CA PHE A 203 19.46 -16.83 7.57
C PHE A 203 18.29 -17.82 7.55
N PRO A 204 18.45 -19.02 8.10
CA PRO A 204 17.48 -20.12 7.93
C PRO A 204 16.13 -19.88 8.61
N ALA A 205 16.07 -18.96 9.58
CA ALA A 205 14.84 -18.63 10.30
C ALA A 205 14.12 -17.39 9.72
N LEU A 206 14.73 -16.65 8.78
CA LEU A 206 14.23 -15.37 8.27
C LEU A 206 12.90 -15.53 7.53
N THR A 207 11.90 -14.79 7.98
CA THR A 207 10.54 -14.73 7.41
C THR A 207 10.20 -13.37 6.82
N GLU A 208 10.81 -12.30 7.34
CA GLU A 208 10.54 -10.92 6.95
C GLU A 208 11.85 -10.14 6.79
N LEU A 209 11.96 -9.41 5.69
CA LEU A 209 13.13 -8.60 5.37
C LEU A 209 12.70 -7.31 4.69
N GLY A 210 12.96 -6.18 5.34
CA GLY A 210 12.82 -4.83 4.83
C GLY A 210 14.16 -4.10 4.82
N ILE A 211 14.53 -3.52 3.68
CA ILE A 211 15.71 -2.66 3.54
C ILE A 211 15.32 -1.44 2.71
N ARG A 212 15.44 -0.26 3.31
CA ARG A 212 15.23 1.02 2.63
C ARG A 212 16.50 1.86 2.78
N TRP A 213 17.01 2.30 1.65
CA TRP A 213 18.08 3.27 1.61
C TRP A 213 17.50 4.68 1.48
N GLN A 214 18.04 5.61 2.25
CA GLN A 214 17.71 7.02 2.14
C GLN A 214 18.88 7.76 1.49
N ASP A 215 18.58 8.50 0.45
CA ASP A 215 19.49 9.51 -0.08
C ASP A 215 19.51 10.69 0.89
N ASP A 216 20.69 11.07 1.36
CA ASP A 216 20.83 12.34 2.09
C ASP A 216 20.83 13.45 1.02
N ASP A 217 19.73 14.21 0.91
CA ASP A 217 19.55 15.37 0.02
C ASP A 217 20.59 16.49 0.24
N THR A 218 21.71 16.18 0.85
CA THR A 218 22.83 17.13 0.98
C THR A 218 23.61 17.15 -0.32
N ASP A 219 23.46 18.23 -1.06
CA ASP A 219 24.06 18.58 -2.37
C ASP A 219 25.56 18.32 -2.56
N GLU A 220 26.25 17.68 -1.63
CA GLU A 220 27.72 17.68 -1.62
C GLU A 220 28.40 16.36 -2.03
N ILE A 221 27.72 15.22 -2.02
CA ILE A 221 28.34 13.95 -2.42
C ILE A 221 27.30 13.11 -3.16
N ASP A 222 27.62 12.71 -4.38
CA ASP A 222 26.86 11.78 -5.23
C ASP A 222 26.93 10.37 -4.59
N GLU A 223 26.32 10.17 -3.40
CA GLU A 223 26.32 8.88 -2.70
C GLU A 223 25.37 7.93 -3.42
N THR A 224 25.95 6.91 -4.00
CA THR A 224 25.16 5.85 -4.63
C THR A 224 24.85 4.76 -3.61
N ALA A 225 23.62 4.27 -3.60
CA ALA A 225 23.21 3.15 -2.76
C ALA A 225 24.13 1.94 -2.96
N PRO A 226 24.55 1.26 -1.89
CA PRO A 226 25.41 0.08 -2.00
C PRO A 226 24.69 -1.07 -2.71
N ILE A 227 25.39 -1.73 -3.62
CA ILE A 227 24.85 -2.85 -4.40
C ILE A 227 24.78 -4.10 -3.51
N VAL A 228 23.61 -4.72 -3.43
CA VAL A 228 23.44 -5.99 -2.70
C VAL A 228 24.26 -7.08 -3.37
N PRO A 229 25.16 -7.77 -2.62
CA PRO A 229 26.06 -8.79 -3.18
C PRO A 229 25.31 -10.07 -3.58
N ASP A 230 25.84 -10.80 -4.56
CA ASP A 230 25.26 -12.07 -5.05
C ASP A 230 25.17 -13.16 -3.97
N SER A 231 26.02 -13.08 -2.92
CA SER A 231 26.05 -14.00 -1.77
C SER A 231 25.06 -13.62 -0.66
N PHE A 232 24.26 -12.58 -0.85
CA PHE A 232 23.30 -12.10 0.13
C PHE A 232 22.37 -13.22 0.63
N LEU A 233 22.19 -13.31 1.96
CA LEU A 233 21.50 -14.39 2.68
C LEU A 233 22.02 -15.80 2.33
N GLY A 234 23.30 -15.93 1.98
CA GLY A 234 23.87 -17.17 1.48
C GLY A 234 23.31 -17.60 0.12
N GLY A 235 22.71 -16.68 -0.64
CA GLY A 235 22.04 -16.92 -1.92
C GLY A 235 20.71 -17.66 -1.83
N SER A 236 20.11 -17.79 -0.63
CA SER A 236 18.87 -18.56 -0.44
C SER A 236 18.05 -18.09 0.76
N ALA A 237 16.73 -17.92 0.56
CA ALA A 237 15.80 -17.48 1.61
C ALA A 237 14.49 -18.31 1.60
N PRO A 238 14.52 -19.62 1.91
CA PRO A 238 13.39 -20.53 1.68
C PRO A 238 12.18 -20.29 2.59
N ARG A 239 12.34 -19.59 3.71
CA ARG A 239 11.26 -19.28 4.65
C ARG A 239 10.70 -17.88 4.50
N LEU A 240 11.31 -17.06 3.63
CA LEU A 240 10.92 -15.67 3.44
C LEU A 240 9.46 -15.60 2.98
N ARG A 241 8.68 -14.74 3.64
CA ARG A 241 7.27 -14.48 3.37
C ARG A 241 7.02 -13.04 2.94
N HIS A 242 7.83 -12.12 3.46
CA HIS A 242 7.76 -10.70 3.18
C HIS A 242 9.15 -10.21 2.78
N LEU A 243 9.25 -9.56 1.63
CA LEU A 243 10.46 -8.92 1.13
C LEU A 243 10.13 -7.52 0.68
N ASP A 244 10.80 -6.53 1.28
CA ASP A 244 10.66 -5.11 0.95
C ASP A 244 12.05 -4.50 0.70
N PHE A 245 12.27 -4.01 -0.53
CA PHE A 245 13.47 -3.25 -0.92
C PHE A 245 13.04 -1.92 -1.54
N ASP A 246 13.47 -0.82 -0.93
CA ASP A 246 13.24 0.53 -1.45
C ASP A 246 14.57 1.23 -1.72
N SER A 247 14.75 1.70 -2.94
CA SER A 247 15.93 2.45 -3.41
C SER A 247 17.25 1.66 -3.37
N VAL A 248 17.23 0.34 -3.15
CA VAL A 248 18.42 -0.50 -3.00
C VAL A 248 18.68 -1.32 -4.27
N PRO A 249 19.85 -1.18 -4.92
CA PRO A 249 20.17 -1.94 -6.13
C PRO A 249 20.48 -3.41 -5.82
N PHE A 250 19.64 -4.32 -6.36
CA PHE A 250 19.80 -5.75 -6.21
C PHE A 250 19.71 -6.52 -7.54
N PRO A 251 20.76 -6.53 -8.38
CA PRO A 251 20.73 -7.22 -9.67
C PRO A 251 20.60 -8.74 -9.53
N GLY A 252 21.05 -9.32 -8.41
CA GLY A 252 20.91 -10.74 -8.08
C GLY A 252 19.55 -11.17 -7.55
N LEU A 253 18.60 -10.26 -7.36
CA LEU A 253 17.28 -10.52 -6.79
C LEU A 253 16.55 -11.72 -7.42
N PRO A 254 16.43 -11.85 -8.75
CA PRO A 254 15.70 -12.99 -9.33
C PRO A 254 16.26 -14.34 -8.91
N ARG A 255 17.57 -14.45 -8.66
CA ARG A 255 18.21 -15.69 -8.20
C ARG A 255 17.85 -16.03 -6.76
N LEU A 256 17.79 -15.02 -5.87
CA LEU A 256 17.34 -15.19 -4.48
C LEU A 256 15.89 -15.65 -4.45
N LEU A 257 15.02 -15.02 -5.24
CA LEU A 257 13.59 -15.30 -5.31
C LEU A 257 13.27 -16.73 -5.75
N LEU A 258 14.12 -17.37 -6.58
CA LEU A 258 13.94 -18.79 -6.95
C LEU A 258 13.89 -19.72 -5.74
N SER A 259 14.51 -19.35 -4.61
CA SER A 259 14.49 -20.13 -3.37
C SER A 259 13.35 -19.75 -2.42
N ALA A 260 12.74 -18.56 -2.59
CA ALA A 260 11.76 -17.96 -1.67
C ALA A 260 10.31 -18.43 -1.96
N THR A 261 10.10 -19.73 -2.10
CA THR A 261 8.81 -20.33 -2.54
C THR A 261 7.64 -20.12 -1.58
N HIS A 262 7.90 -19.52 -0.40
CA HIS A 262 6.87 -19.19 0.61
C HIS A 262 6.53 -17.70 0.62
N LEU A 263 7.08 -16.91 -0.31
CA LEU A 263 6.87 -15.47 -0.38
C LEU A 263 5.38 -15.17 -0.64
N VAL A 264 4.85 -14.25 0.16
CA VAL A 264 3.48 -13.75 0.10
C VAL A 264 3.46 -12.30 -0.39
N HIS A 265 4.36 -11.48 0.13
CA HIS A 265 4.48 -10.07 -0.22
C HIS A 265 5.87 -9.78 -0.80
N LEU A 266 5.89 -9.15 -1.97
CA LEU A 266 7.11 -8.71 -2.65
C LEU A 266 6.97 -7.23 -3.02
N TYR A 267 7.73 -6.38 -2.33
CA TYR A 267 7.82 -4.96 -2.58
C TYR A 267 9.24 -4.64 -3.04
N ILE A 268 9.40 -4.16 -4.27
CA ILE A 268 10.67 -3.70 -4.84
C ILE A 268 10.40 -2.35 -5.47
N TRP A 269 10.80 -1.30 -4.79
CA TRP A 269 10.43 0.05 -5.15
C TRP A 269 11.66 0.92 -5.41
N LYS A 270 11.51 1.95 -6.26
CA LYS A 270 12.58 2.87 -6.66
C LYS A 270 13.87 2.14 -7.07
N ILE A 271 13.76 1.05 -7.85
CA ILE A 271 14.93 0.28 -8.31
C ILE A 271 15.85 1.17 -9.13
N PRO A 272 17.10 1.45 -8.69
CA PRO A 272 18.04 2.22 -9.46
C PRO A 272 18.62 1.43 -10.65
N HIS A 273 19.23 2.11 -11.61
CA HIS A 273 19.76 1.45 -12.83
C HIS A 273 20.77 0.33 -12.55
N SER A 274 21.56 0.46 -11.49
CA SER A 274 22.54 -0.57 -11.06
C SER A 274 21.88 -1.84 -10.53
N GLY A 275 20.60 -1.77 -10.13
CA GLY A 275 19.78 -2.89 -9.67
C GLY A 275 18.94 -3.54 -10.76
N TYR A 276 19.06 -3.12 -12.03
CA TYR A 276 18.21 -3.62 -13.12
C TYR A 276 18.33 -5.12 -13.33
N PHE A 277 17.22 -5.77 -13.54
CA PHE A 277 17.10 -7.15 -14.00
C PHE A 277 16.07 -7.25 -15.14
N SER A 278 16.24 -8.26 -16.01
CA SER A 278 15.37 -8.39 -17.18
C SER A 278 13.96 -8.89 -16.80
N PRO A 279 12.91 -8.55 -17.60
CA PRO A 279 11.57 -9.06 -17.38
C PRO A 279 11.49 -10.58 -17.45
N GLU A 280 12.32 -11.24 -18.28
CA GLU A 280 12.37 -12.69 -18.38
C GLU A 280 12.89 -13.33 -17.08
N ALA A 281 13.96 -12.77 -16.49
CA ALA A 281 14.50 -13.23 -15.22
C ALA A 281 13.46 -13.07 -14.09
N MET A 282 12.67 -11.97 -14.11
CA MET A 282 11.59 -11.78 -13.16
C MET A 282 10.46 -12.80 -13.37
N VAL A 283 10.05 -13.08 -14.60
CA VAL A 283 9.03 -14.10 -14.90
C VAL A 283 9.47 -15.48 -14.43
N ASP A 284 10.73 -15.84 -14.65
CA ASP A 284 11.26 -17.14 -14.23
C ASP A 284 11.14 -17.32 -12.72
N CYS A 285 11.51 -16.32 -11.92
CA CYS A 285 11.36 -16.40 -10.47
C CYS A 285 9.89 -16.33 -10.02
N LEU A 286 9.07 -15.45 -10.61
CA LEU A 286 7.64 -15.36 -10.28
C LEU A 286 6.91 -16.68 -10.51
N SER A 287 7.32 -17.47 -11.50
CA SER A 287 6.72 -18.79 -11.77
C SER A 287 6.85 -19.77 -10.60
N THR A 288 7.78 -19.55 -9.68
CA THR A 288 7.99 -20.36 -8.47
C THR A 288 7.22 -19.85 -7.26
N LEU A 289 6.75 -18.58 -7.30
CA LEU A 289 6.13 -17.87 -6.19
C LEU A 289 4.60 -18.06 -6.16
N THR A 290 4.13 -19.29 -6.06
CA THR A 290 2.70 -19.63 -6.12
C THR A 290 1.85 -19.13 -4.94
N LYS A 291 2.49 -18.61 -3.89
CA LYS A 291 1.82 -18.04 -2.70
C LYS A 291 1.81 -16.52 -2.70
N LEU A 292 2.32 -15.88 -3.75
CA LEU A 292 2.40 -14.44 -3.84
C LEU A 292 0.99 -13.83 -3.91
N GLU A 293 0.68 -12.94 -2.98
CA GLU A 293 -0.59 -12.21 -2.86
C GLU A 293 -0.44 -10.75 -3.30
N VAL A 294 0.74 -10.14 -3.00
CA VAL A 294 1.03 -8.75 -3.32
C VAL A 294 2.36 -8.66 -4.07
N LEU A 295 2.35 -7.95 -5.19
CA LEU A 295 3.54 -7.65 -6.00
C LEU A 295 3.63 -6.15 -6.27
N TRP A 296 4.69 -5.51 -5.77
CA TRP A 296 5.09 -4.16 -6.15
C TRP A 296 6.42 -4.23 -6.88
N LEU A 297 6.49 -3.63 -8.06
CA LEU A 297 7.70 -3.59 -8.85
C LEU A 297 7.84 -2.20 -9.48
N GLY A 298 8.74 -1.38 -8.96
CA GLY A 298 8.91 -0.02 -9.40
C GLY A 298 10.37 0.34 -9.65
N PHE A 299 10.65 0.90 -10.83
CA PHE A 299 11.94 1.48 -11.16
C PHE A 299 11.97 2.96 -10.76
N GLU A 300 13.13 3.46 -10.38
CA GLU A 300 13.34 4.86 -10.01
C GLU A 300 13.16 5.79 -11.22
N SER A 301 13.71 5.39 -12.34
CA SER A 301 13.74 6.20 -13.57
C SER A 301 13.62 5.33 -14.83
N PRO A 302 13.39 5.96 -16.00
CA PRO A 302 13.29 5.22 -17.25
C PRO A 302 14.57 4.43 -17.57
N ILE A 303 14.43 3.13 -17.81
CA ILE A 303 15.56 2.24 -18.12
C ILE A 303 16.22 2.67 -19.43
N PRO A 304 17.56 2.85 -19.47
CA PRO A 304 18.28 3.20 -20.68
C PRO A 304 18.03 2.23 -21.84
N ARG A 305 17.92 2.74 -23.04
CA ARG A 305 17.64 1.94 -24.26
C ARG A 305 18.63 0.81 -24.52
N LEU A 306 19.83 0.86 -23.96
CA LEU A 306 20.91 -0.13 -24.11
C LEU A 306 20.54 -1.52 -23.55
N TYR A 307 19.60 -1.58 -22.60
CA TYR A 307 19.14 -2.86 -22.01
C TYR A 307 17.93 -3.48 -22.72
N GLN A 308 17.46 -2.84 -23.81
CA GLN A 308 16.31 -3.35 -24.58
C GLN A 308 16.78 -4.37 -25.61
N GLU A 309 17.18 -5.56 -25.18
CA GLU A 309 17.41 -6.68 -26.10
C GLU A 309 16.07 -7.20 -26.64
N ASN A 310 15.95 -7.28 -27.98
CA ASN A 310 14.81 -7.92 -28.65
C ASN A 310 14.92 -9.45 -28.47
N ARG A 311 14.60 -9.96 -27.28
CA ARG A 311 14.48 -11.40 -27.06
C ARG A 311 13.07 -11.87 -27.43
N LEU A 312 12.99 -13.06 -28.01
CA LEU A 312 11.70 -13.70 -28.32
C LEU A 312 10.94 -13.96 -27.02
N PRO A 313 9.60 -13.81 -27.03
CA PRO A 313 8.78 -14.03 -25.83
C PRO A 313 9.01 -15.43 -25.25
N HIS A 314 9.10 -15.50 -23.94
CA HIS A 314 9.32 -16.74 -23.20
C HIS A 314 8.10 -17.68 -23.37
N PRO A 315 8.29 -18.96 -23.73
CA PRO A 315 7.17 -19.89 -23.95
C PRO A 315 6.50 -20.38 -22.65
N ILE A 316 7.06 -20.04 -21.47
CA ILE A 316 6.57 -20.56 -20.19
C ILE A 316 5.48 -19.63 -19.65
N ARG A 317 4.27 -20.20 -19.47
CA ARG A 317 3.16 -19.52 -18.82
C ARG A 317 3.40 -19.51 -17.30
N CYS A 318 3.38 -18.32 -16.71
CA CYS A 318 3.49 -18.07 -15.28
C CYS A 318 2.10 -17.85 -14.69
N VAL A 319 1.66 -18.69 -13.75
CA VAL A 319 0.37 -18.53 -13.07
C VAL A 319 0.62 -18.12 -11.62
N LEU A 320 0.06 -16.98 -11.23
CA LEU A 320 0.09 -16.43 -9.88
C LEU A 320 -1.32 -16.58 -9.25
N PRO A 321 -1.64 -17.75 -8.67
CA PRO A 321 -3.01 -18.10 -8.33
C PRO A 321 -3.59 -17.33 -7.15
N LEU A 322 -2.75 -16.74 -6.30
CA LEU A 322 -3.16 -16.00 -5.10
C LEU A 322 -2.92 -14.50 -5.22
N LEU A 323 -2.36 -14.01 -6.35
CA LEU A 323 -2.08 -12.59 -6.53
C LEU A 323 -3.38 -11.79 -6.58
N THR A 324 -3.56 -10.88 -5.62
CA THR A 324 -4.72 -9.99 -5.48
C THR A 324 -4.39 -8.55 -5.80
N TYR A 325 -3.15 -8.12 -5.56
CA TYR A 325 -2.69 -6.76 -5.77
C TYR A 325 -1.40 -6.73 -6.58
N PHE A 326 -1.38 -5.96 -7.67
CA PHE A 326 -0.18 -5.74 -8.49
C PHE A 326 0.02 -4.24 -8.76
N LYS A 327 1.18 -3.71 -8.33
CA LYS A 327 1.62 -2.33 -8.59
C LYS A 327 2.90 -2.34 -9.42
N PHE A 328 2.92 -1.53 -10.47
CA PHE A 328 4.08 -1.40 -11.35
C PHE A 328 4.40 0.06 -11.62
N LYS A 329 5.69 0.43 -11.53
CA LYS A 329 6.20 1.74 -11.99
C LYS A 329 7.38 1.52 -12.93
N GLY A 330 7.26 1.98 -14.18
CA GLY A 330 8.34 1.75 -15.12
C GLY A 330 8.01 2.05 -16.59
N ASN A 331 8.77 1.40 -17.46
CA ASN A 331 8.63 1.54 -18.90
C ASN A 331 7.55 0.57 -19.45
N SER A 332 6.70 1.03 -20.37
CA SER A 332 5.66 0.20 -21.00
C SER A 332 6.21 -1.07 -21.63
N LYS A 333 7.38 -1.05 -22.29
CA LYS A 333 7.97 -2.24 -22.91
C LYS A 333 8.39 -3.31 -21.90
N TYR A 334 8.89 -2.90 -20.73
CA TYR A 334 9.20 -3.84 -19.65
C TYR A 334 7.92 -4.53 -19.18
N LEU A 335 6.89 -3.74 -18.89
CA LEU A 335 5.59 -4.25 -18.46
C LEU A 335 5.00 -5.23 -19.48
N GLU A 336 5.02 -4.88 -20.77
CA GLU A 336 4.52 -5.73 -21.86
C GLU A 336 5.23 -7.10 -21.87
N SER A 337 6.57 -7.11 -21.75
CA SER A 337 7.35 -8.35 -21.69
C SER A 337 7.04 -9.15 -20.44
N LEU A 338 6.81 -8.47 -19.30
CA LEU A 338 6.46 -9.11 -18.02
C LEU A 338 5.07 -9.74 -18.06
N LEU A 339 4.05 -9.01 -18.57
CA LEU A 339 2.65 -9.44 -18.56
C LEU A 339 2.32 -10.52 -19.59
N ALA A 340 3.08 -10.61 -20.69
CA ALA A 340 2.81 -11.56 -21.76
C ALA A 340 2.60 -13.00 -21.28
N PRO A 341 3.47 -13.56 -20.38
CA PRO A 341 3.33 -14.92 -19.86
C PRO A 341 2.51 -15.03 -18.57
N ILE A 342 2.16 -13.91 -17.90
CA ILE A 342 1.53 -13.94 -16.58
C ILE A 342 0.02 -14.10 -16.67
N ASP A 343 -0.53 -14.97 -15.81
CA ASP A 343 -1.95 -15.08 -15.48
C ASP A 343 -2.16 -14.91 -13.98
N ALA A 344 -3.06 -14.01 -13.57
CA ALA A 344 -3.42 -13.72 -12.18
C ALA A 344 -4.95 -13.75 -12.01
N PRO A 345 -5.56 -14.94 -11.83
CA PRO A 345 -7.02 -15.08 -11.86
C PRO A 345 -7.76 -14.43 -10.68
N LEU A 346 -7.08 -14.19 -9.55
CA LEU A 346 -7.65 -13.55 -8.37
C LEU A 346 -7.24 -12.08 -8.23
N LEU A 347 -6.61 -11.49 -9.23
CA LEU A 347 -6.19 -10.09 -9.17
C LEU A 347 -7.40 -9.18 -9.04
N ASP A 348 -7.44 -8.41 -7.96
CA ASP A 348 -8.50 -7.45 -7.65
C ASP A 348 -8.04 -6.01 -7.96
N SER A 349 -6.80 -5.67 -7.66
CA SER A 349 -6.26 -4.33 -7.86
C SER A 349 -5.02 -4.34 -8.74
N LEU A 350 -5.02 -3.45 -9.74
CA LEU A 350 -3.92 -3.25 -10.68
C LEU A 350 -3.60 -1.77 -10.76
N GLU A 351 -2.38 -1.39 -10.35
CA GLU A 351 -1.88 -0.03 -10.43
C GLU A 351 -0.65 0.03 -11.31
N ILE A 352 -0.66 0.89 -12.31
CA ILE A 352 0.41 1.03 -13.29
C ILE A 352 0.78 2.49 -13.42
N MET A 353 2.08 2.78 -13.23
CA MET A 353 2.66 4.10 -13.43
C MET A 353 3.70 4.03 -14.56
N PHE A 354 3.52 4.83 -15.60
CA PHE A 354 4.47 4.94 -16.70
C PHE A 354 5.30 6.20 -16.60
N PHE A 355 6.60 6.07 -16.88
CA PHE A 355 7.47 7.23 -17.10
C PHE A 355 7.23 7.82 -18.48
N TYR A 356 7.24 9.13 -18.56
CA TYR A 356 7.32 9.99 -19.76
C TYR A 356 7.22 9.26 -21.11
N LYS A 357 6.03 9.13 -21.67
CA LYS A 357 5.93 8.70 -23.05
C LYS A 357 4.66 9.19 -23.71
N VAL A 358 4.85 9.88 -24.83
CA VAL A 358 3.76 10.27 -25.72
C VAL A 358 3.17 9.07 -26.48
N ILE A 359 3.92 7.96 -26.64
CA ILE A 359 3.43 6.77 -27.37
C ILE A 359 3.39 5.56 -26.42
N ILE A 360 2.18 5.19 -26.04
CA ILE A 360 1.88 4.03 -25.20
C ILE A 360 1.23 2.97 -26.07
N ASP A 361 1.95 1.88 -26.31
CA ASP A 361 1.43 0.68 -27.00
C ASP A 361 1.54 -0.50 -26.05
N THR A 362 0.39 -0.95 -25.53
CA THR A 362 0.30 -1.93 -24.43
C THR A 362 -0.69 -3.07 -24.73
N PRO A 363 -0.53 -3.81 -25.84
CA PRO A 363 -1.44 -4.89 -26.21
C PRO A 363 -1.45 -6.05 -25.22
N GLN A 364 -0.31 -6.35 -24.54
CA GLN A 364 -0.27 -7.41 -23.55
C GLN A 364 -0.99 -7.00 -22.26
N LEU A 365 -0.90 -5.72 -21.87
CA LEU A 365 -1.69 -5.18 -20.77
C LEU A 365 -3.20 -5.32 -21.06
N VAL A 366 -3.64 -4.92 -22.24
CA VAL A 366 -5.05 -5.09 -22.68
C VAL A 366 -5.49 -6.55 -22.60
N GLN A 367 -4.64 -7.48 -23.06
CA GLN A 367 -4.93 -8.91 -22.96
C GLN A 367 -4.95 -9.41 -21.53
N PHE A 368 -4.01 -8.96 -20.69
CA PHE A 368 -3.92 -9.34 -19.27
C PHE A 368 -5.19 -8.90 -18.53
N VAL A 369 -5.58 -7.63 -18.64
CA VAL A 369 -6.81 -7.09 -18.04
C VAL A 369 -8.04 -7.84 -18.56
N SER A 370 -8.11 -8.14 -19.87
CA SER A 370 -9.24 -8.88 -20.45
C SER A 370 -9.36 -10.32 -19.94
N ARG A 371 -8.26 -10.94 -19.49
CA ARG A 371 -8.25 -12.29 -18.90
C ARG A 371 -8.51 -12.29 -17.39
N THR A 372 -8.47 -11.13 -16.74
CA THR A 372 -8.62 -10.98 -15.30
C THR A 372 -10.11 -10.82 -14.94
N PRO A 373 -10.78 -11.84 -14.38
CA PRO A 373 -12.25 -11.86 -14.27
C PRO A 373 -12.79 -10.88 -13.23
N ASN A 374 -11.96 -10.44 -12.25
CA ASN A 374 -12.38 -9.53 -11.20
C ASN A 374 -12.34 -8.06 -11.67
N ILE A 375 -11.54 -7.72 -12.68
CA ILE A 375 -11.55 -6.40 -13.30
C ILE A 375 -12.73 -6.33 -14.26
N LYS A 376 -13.84 -5.78 -13.78
CA LYS A 376 -15.12 -5.66 -14.51
C LYS A 376 -15.25 -4.28 -15.13
N ALA A 377 -16.24 -4.14 -16.02
CA ALA A 377 -16.62 -2.84 -16.56
C ALA A 377 -17.05 -1.89 -15.43
N PRO A 378 -16.38 -0.76 -15.27
CA PRO A 378 -16.68 0.21 -14.21
C PRO A 378 -17.91 1.02 -14.56
N VAL A 379 -18.62 1.50 -13.55
CA VAL A 379 -19.71 2.46 -13.73
C VAL A 379 -19.16 3.90 -13.76
N GLU A 380 -18.04 4.13 -13.11
CA GLU A 380 -17.41 5.43 -12.96
C GLU A 380 -15.93 5.42 -13.32
N ALA A 381 -15.40 6.58 -13.66
CA ALA A 381 -14.00 6.83 -13.91
C ALA A 381 -13.60 8.17 -13.30
N HIS A 382 -12.42 8.20 -12.68
CA HIS A 382 -11.81 9.41 -12.18
C HIS A 382 -10.57 9.71 -13.00
N VAL A 383 -10.52 10.89 -13.59
CA VAL A 383 -9.34 11.43 -14.27
C VAL A 383 -8.81 12.54 -13.39
N VAL A 384 -7.61 12.36 -12.85
CA VAL A 384 -6.99 13.30 -11.93
C VAL A 384 -5.70 13.82 -12.54
N PHE A 385 -5.52 15.12 -12.52
CA PHE A 385 -4.31 15.81 -12.99
C PHE A 385 -3.55 16.36 -11.79
N SER A 386 -2.23 16.22 -11.81
CA SER A 386 -1.31 16.87 -10.88
C SER A 386 -0.25 17.64 -11.66
N ASP A 387 0.63 18.35 -10.98
CA ASP A 387 1.78 19.01 -11.59
C ASP A 387 2.75 18.04 -12.28
N GLU A 388 2.81 16.80 -11.83
CA GLU A 388 3.75 15.79 -12.31
C GLU A 388 3.12 14.65 -13.10
N SER A 389 1.78 14.49 -13.06
CA SER A 389 1.14 13.30 -13.66
C SER A 389 -0.31 13.52 -14.08
N VAL A 390 -0.79 12.59 -14.90
CA VAL A 390 -2.22 12.37 -15.11
C VAL A 390 -2.56 10.91 -14.81
N SER A 391 -3.62 10.69 -14.06
CA SER A 391 -4.09 9.35 -13.72
C SER A 391 -5.53 9.10 -14.19
N VAL A 392 -5.82 7.83 -14.52
CA VAL A 392 -7.16 7.33 -14.78
C VAL A 392 -7.43 6.19 -13.82
N THR A 393 -8.36 6.40 -12.92
CA THR A 393 -8.84 5.38 -11.98
C THR A 393 -10.19 4.86 -12.43
N LEU A 394 -10.29 3.55 -12.53
CA LEU A 394 -11.53 2.83 -12.82
C LEU A 394 -11.87 2.00 -11.57
N PRO A 395 -12.65 2.54 -10.63
CA PRO A 395 -13.08 1.79 -9.46
C PRO A 395 -14.01 0.66 -9.89
N GLY A 396 -13.74 -0.53 -9.37
CA GLY A 396 -14.57 -1.71 -9.58
C GLY A 396 -15.62 -1.86 -8.47
N ALA A 397 -16.45 -2.90 -8.58
CA ALA A 397 -17.23 -3.35 -7.42
C ALA A 397 -16.24 -3.89 -6.38
N LEU A 398 -16.24 -3.30 -5.17
CA LEU A 398 -15.32 -3.61 -4.07
C LEU A 398 -14.83 -5.06 -4.03
N PRO A 399 -13.50 -5.30 -3.89
CA PRO A 399 -12.40 -4.35 -3.73
C PRO A 399 -11.64 -3.98 -5.03
N GLY A 400 -12.15 -4.28 -6.22
CA GLY A 400 -11.40 -4.17 -7.49
C GLY A 400 -11.12 -2.72 -7.93
N ARG A 401 -9.86 -2.43 -8.27
CA ARG A 401 -9.43 -1.12 -8.78
C ARG A 401 -8.46 -1.28 -9.95
N LEU A 402 -8.64 -0.48 -11.00
CA LEU A 402 -7.65 -0.32 -12.06
C LEU A 402 -7.21 1.14 -12.09
N LEU A 403 -5.95 1.39 -11.76
CA LEU A 403 -5.32 2.70 -11.85
C LEU A 403 -4.24 2.67 -12.95
N LEU A 404 -4.27 3.66 -13.82
CA LEU A 404 -3.20 3.90 -14.77
C LEU A 404 -2.77 5.35 -14.68
N GLU A 405 -1.51 5.57 -14.34
CA GLU A 405 -0.91 6.88 -14.14
C GLU A 405 0.26 7.10 -15.11
N ILE A 406 0.43 8.31 -15.58
CA ILE A 406 1.52 8.71 -16.45
C ILE A 406 2.21 9.90 -15.83
N LEU A 407 3.48 9.70 -15.48
CA LEU A 407 4.32 10.73 -14.91
C LEU A 407 4.82 11.65 -16.04
N CYS A 408 4.29 12.86 -16.12
CA CYS A 408 4.68 13.88 -17.09
C CYS A 408 4.29 15.27 -16.59
N ARG A 409 5.24 16.20 -16.53
CA ARG A 409 5.02 17.58 -16.05
C ARG A 409 4.24 18.45 -17.02
N PRO A 410 4.58 18.52 -18.34
CA PRO A 410 3.85 19.41 -19.25
C PRO A 410 2.39 18.98 -19.40
N SER A 411 1.47 19.89 -19.13
CA SER A 411 0.02 19.67 -19.19
C SER A 411 -0.48 19.21 -20.57
N GLU A 412 0.12 19.73 -21.66
CA GLU A 412 -0.13 19.26 -23.02
C GLU A 412 0.14 17.75 -23.17
N TRP A 413 1.26 17.28 -22.62
CA TRP A 413 1.62 15.87 -22.66
C TRP A 413 0.71 15.00 -21.78
N GLN A 414 0.22 15.55 -20.67
CA GLN A 414 -0.75 14.86 -19.83
C GLN A 414 -2.04 14.55 -20.61
N ILE A 415 -2.59 15.52 -21.35
CA ILE A 415 -3.79 15.34 -22.14
C ILE A 415 -3.57 14.37 -23.30
N LEU A 416 -2.46 14.52 -24.04
CA LEU A 416 -2.12 13.58 -25.12
C LEU A 416 -1.93 12.15 -24.60
N SER A 417 -1.30 12.00 -23.43
CA SER A 417 -1.11 10.71 -22.78
C SER A 417 -2.44 10.12 -22.31
N LEU A 418 -3.32 10.94 -21.74
CA LEU A 418 -4.68 10.54 -21.38
C LEU A 418 -5.45 10.01 -22.59
N ALA A 419 -5.45 10.75 -23.70
CA ALA A 419 -6.11 10.33 -24.93
C ALA A 419 -5.61 8.97 -25.42
N GLN A 420 -4.29 8.77 -25.41
CA GLN A 420 -3.68 7.51 -25.81
C GLN A 420 -4.03 6.35 -24.87
N VAL A 421 -3.92 6.57 -23.56
CA VAL A 421 -4.25 5.53 -22.57
C VAL A 421 -5.70 5.10 -22.69
N CYS A 422 -6.63 6.04 -22.73
CA CYS A 422 -8.06 5.74 -22.84
C CYS A 422 -8.42 5.03 -24.17
N SER A 423 -7.69 5.29 -25.25
CA SER A 423 -7.95 4.67 -26.55
C SER A 423 -7.24 3.34 -26.78
N SER A 424 -6.04 3.11 -26.17
CA SER A 424 -5.17 1.99 -26.54
C SER A 424 -4.76 1.07 -25.38
N SER A 425 -4.77 1.54 -24.12
CA SER A 425 -4.28 0.78 -22.97
C SER A 425 -5.37 0.05 -22.20
N PHE A 426 -6.62 0.42 -22.41
CA PHE A 426 -7.75 -0.28 -21.80
C PHE A 426 -8.46 -1.23 -22.79
N PRO A 427 -8.95 -2.39 -22.34
CA PRO A 427 -9.88 -3.19 -23.11
C PRO A 427 -11.09 -2.37 -23.56
N GLN A 428 -11.55 -2.62 -24.80
CA GLN A 428 -12.65 -1.87 -25.40
C GLN A 428 -13.98 -1.91 -24.62
N PHE A 429 -14.11 -2.81 -23.64
CA PHE A 429 -15.32 -2.90 -22.83
C PHE A 429 -15.26 -2.07 -21.54
N LEU A 430 -14.10 -1.51 -21.15
CA LEU A 430 -13.96 -0.76 -19.89
C LEU A 430 -14.37 0.70 -20.05
N VAL A 431 -13.60 1.49 -20.79
CA VAL A 431 -13.82 2.94 -20.91
C VAL A 431 -15.18 3.28 -21.53
N PRO A 432 -15.61 2.60 -22.62
CA PRO A 432 -16.94 2.86 -23.20
C PRO A 432 -18.13 2.48 -22.31
N ALA A 433 -17.92 1.76 -21.19
CA ALA A 433 -18.98 1.40 -20.25
C ALA A 433 -19.19 2.41 -19.13
N VAL A 434 -18.28 3.36 -18.97
CA VAL A 434 -18.31 4.39 -17.93
C VAL A 434 -19.55 5.28 -18.11
N GLU A 435 -20.39 5.33 -17.06
CA GLU A 435 -21.58 6.18 -17.04
C GLU A 435 -21.35 7.50 -16.30
N ARG A 436 -20.42 7.54 -15.34
CA ARG A 436 -20.03 8.72 -14.57
C ARG A 436 -18.56 9.03 -14.78
N LEU A 437 -18.22 10.24 -15.20
CA LEU A 437 -16.84 10.68 -15.40
C LEU A 437 -16.55 11.88 -14.51
N TYR A 438 -15.55 11.75 -13.66
CA TYR A 438 -15.01 12.79 -12.81
C TYR A 438 -13.71 13.30 -13.43
N VAL A 439 -13.57 14.61 -13.59
CA VAL A 439 -12.32 15.25 -14.05
C VAL A 439 -11.93 16.29 -13.00
N SER A 440 -10.84 16.04 -12.31
CA SER A 440 -10.36 16.85 -11.19
C SER A 440 -8.85 17.04 -11.21
N ASP A 441 -8.36 17.90 -10.35
CA ASP A 441 -6.96 18.13 -10.02
C ASP A 441 -6.71 17.80 -8.55
N THR A 442 -5.44 17.59 -8.22
CA THR A 442 -5.02 17.47 -6.82
C THR A 442 -5.00 18.86 -6.19
N VAL A 443 -5.59 18.99 -4.99
CA VAL A 443 -5.80 20.28 -4.31
C VAL A 443 -4.50 21.01 -4.01
N ASP A 444 -3.42 20.28 -3.73
CA ASP A 444 -2.15 20.84 -3.24
C ASP A 444 -1.12 21.10 -4.34
N LEU A 445 -1.22 20.43 -5.48
CA LEU A 445 -0.25 20.47 -6.56
C LEU A 445 -0.94 20.70 -7.90
N GLN A 446 -1.41 21.94 -8.12
CA GLN A 446 -2.09 22.28 -9.37
C GLN A 446 -1.12 22.30 -10.54
N PRO A 447 -1.45 21.67 -11.68
CA PRO A 447 -0.64 21.77 -12.88
C PRO A 447 -0.50 23.23 -13.33
N ASP A 448 0.71 23.61 -13.76
CA ASP A 448 0.91 24.89 -14.44
C ASP A 448 0.33 24.78 -15.86
N TRP A 449 -0.95 25.16 -15.97
CA TRP A 449 -1.67 25.09 -17.22
C TRP A 449 -1.24 26.22 -18.14
N GLU A 450 -0.44 25.90 -19.14
CA GLU A 450 -0.21 26.80 -20.25
C GLU A 450 -1.50 27.01 -21.06
N ASP A 451 -1.78 28.25 -21.46
CA ASP A 451 -3.03 28.63 -22.15
C ASP A 451 -3.18 28.04 -23.57
N ASP A 452 -2.18 27.34 -24.08
CA ASP A 452 -2.06 26.95 -25.48
C ASP A 452 -2.57 25.53 -25.79
N ILE A 453 -3.32 24.88 -24.87
CA ILE A 453 -3.88 23.54 -25.11
C ILE A 453 -5.04 23.65 -26.11
N GLU A 454 -4.88 22.98 -27.25
CA GLU A 454 -5.88 22.97 -28.30
C GLU A 454 -7.13 22.16 -27.92
N ASN A 455 -8.32 22.64 -28.27
CA ASN A 455 -9.58 21.94 -28.01
C ASN A 455 -9.62 20.52 -28.59
N ASP A 456 -8.97 20.31 -29.74
CA ASP A 456 -8.87 19.00 -30.39
C ASP A 456 -8.24 17.92 -29.49
N GLN A 457 -7.26 18.30 -28.66
CA GLN A 457 -6.61 17.37 -27.72
C GLN A 457 -7.57 16.93 -26.61
N TRP A 458 -8.38 17.84 -26.08
CA TRP A 458 -9.45 17.51 -25.16
C TRP A 458 -10.48 16.60 -25.78
N LEU A 459 -10.89 16.87 -27.04
CA LEU A 459 -11.85 16.04 -27.76
C LEU A 459 -11.32 14.60 -27.94
N GLU A 460 -10.03 14.44 -28.27
CA GLU A 460 -9.42 13.11 -28.37
C GLU A 460 -9.40 12.38 -27.03
N ALA A 461 -9.11 13.08 -25.92
CA ALA A 461 -9.08 12.48 -24.59
C ALA A 461 -10.47 12.03 -24.12
N LEU A 462 -11.52 12.77 -24.47
CA LEU A 462 -12.89 12.51 -24.03
C LEU A 462 -13.67 11.57 -24.96
N ARG A 463 -13.29 11.42 -26.23
CA ARG A 463 -13.96 10.58 -27.24
C ARG A 463 -14.18 9.12 -26.82
N PRO A 464 -13.27 8.44 -26.10
CA PRO A 464 -13.46 7.05 -25.66
C PRO A 464 -14.64 6.84 -24.70
N PHE A 465 -15.10 7.87 -23.99
CA PHE A 465 -16.13 7.80 -22.96
C PHE A 465 -17.56 7.91 -23.52
N THR A 466 -17.98 6.93 -24.30
CA THR A 466 -19.23 7.01 -25.10
C THR A 466 -20.52 6.79 -24.30
N ALA A 467 -20.48 6.10 -23.14
CA ALA A 467 -21.65 5.84 -22.32
C ALA A 467 -21.88 6.87 -21.21
N VAL A 468 -21.00 7.87 -21.07
CA VAL A 468 -21.09 8.89 -20.00
C VAL A 468 -22.43 9.60 -20.06
N ARG A 469 -23.14 9.53 -18.93
CA ARG A 469 -24.41 10.23 -18.66
C ARG A 469 -24.20 11.41 -17.76
N ASP A 470 -23.28 11.27 -16.79
CA ASP A 470 -22.99 12.26 -15.77
C ASP A 470 -21.54 12.67 -15.86
N LEU A 471 -21.28 13.95 -16.13
CA LEU A 471 -19.93 14.53 -16.23
C LEU A 471 -19.73 15.49 -15.05
N TYR A 472 -18.73 15.21 -14.22
CA TYR A 472 -18.33 16.00 -13.06
C TYR A 472 -17.03 16.73 -13.38
N LEU A 473 -17.02 18.04 -13.21
CA LEU A 473 -15.87 18.90 -13.51
C LEU A 473 -15.47 19.69 -12.28
N SER A 474 -14.23 19.57 -11.84
CA SER A 474 -13.68 20.44 -10.82
C SER A 474 -13.51 21.86 -11.36
N ARG A 475 -13.36 22.80 -10.44
CA ARG A 475 -13.32 24.25 -10.69
C ARG A 475 -12.35 24.62 -11.81
N GLU A 476 -11.16 24.02 -11.84
CA GLU A 476 -10.10 24.38 -12.79
C GLU A 476 -10.38 23.87 -14.22
N PHE A 477 -11.17 22.78 -14.33
CA PHE A 477 -11.49 22.18 -15.63
C PHE A 477 -12.72 22.76 -16.30
N VAL A 478 -13.60 23.42 -15.55
CA VAL A 478 -14.82 24.02 -16.11
C VAL A 478 -14.50 24.99 -17.26
N PRO A 479 -13.58 25.98 -17.15
CA PRO A 479 -13.29 26.90 -18.25
C PRO A 479 -12.73 26.21 -19.48
N ARG A 480 -11.85 25.21 -19.29
CA ARG A 480 -11.12 24.52 -20.35
C ARG A 480 -12.04 23.62 -21.16
N ILE A 481 -12.82 22.79 -20.49
CA ILE A 481 -13.78 21.90 -21.14
C ILE A 481 -14.96 22.69 -21.71
N ALA A 482 -15.34 23.84 -21.13
CA ALA A 482 -16.40 24.67 -21.68
C ALA A 482 -16.08 25.18 -23.09
N SER A 483 -14.83 25.59 -23.37
CA SER A 483 -14.41 26.00 -24.72
C SER A 483 -14.52 24.86 -25.74
N THR A 484 -14.08 23.67 -25.34
CA THR A 484 -14.20 22.44 -26.12
C THR A 484 -15.66 22.06 -26.39
N LEU A 485 -16.54 22.16 -25.38
CA LEU A 485 -17.98 21.91 -25.54
C LEU A 485 -18.64 22.93 -26.47
N GLN A 486 -18.19 24.18 -26.47
CA GLN A 486 -18.66 25.21 -27.37
C GLN A 486 -18.34 24.86 -28.85
N GLU A 487 -17.12 24.43 -29.14
CA GLU A 487 -16.71 23.99 -30.47
C GLU A 487 -17.55 22.80 -30.97
N LEU A 488 -17.78 21.81 -30.09
CA LEU A 488 -18.70 20.70 -30.38
C LEU A 488 -20.13 21.17 -30.71
N ALA A 489 -20.60 22.25 -30.11
CA ALA A 489 -21.92 22.78 -30.39
C ALA A 489 -22.06 23.29 -31.83
N GLU A 490 -20.95 23.74 -32.43
CA GLU A 490 -20.92 24.28 -33.78
C GLU A 490 -20.73 23.20 -34.86
N GLU A 491 -19.91 22.18 -34.59
CA GLU A 491 -19.49 21.20 -35.60
C GLU A 491 -20.22 19.84 -35.47
N SER A 492 -20.21 19.22 -34.27
CA SER A 492 -20.63 17.83 -34.10
C SER A 492 -21.11 17.52 -32.68
N VAL A 493 -22.20 18.13 -32.29
CA VAL A 493 -22.72 18.15 -30.91
C VAL A 493 -22.91 16.79 -30.23
N THR A 494 -22.95 15.69 -30.97
CA THR A 494 -23.14 14.32 -30.47
C THR A 494 -21.96 13.41 -30.67
N GLU A 495 -20.84 13.91 -31.16
CA GLU A 495 -19.65 13.09 -31.44
C GLU A 495 -18.96 12.63 -30.16
N VAL A 496 -18.86 13.56 -29.17
CA VAL A 496 -18.33 13.27 -27.84
C VAL A 496 -19.49 13.22 -26.86
N PHE A 497 -19.44 12.27 -25.93
CA PHE A 497 -20.50 12.02 -24.95
C PHE A 497 -21.92 11.88 -25.54
N PRO A 498 -22.16 10.95 -26.48
CA PRO A 498 -23.48 10.81 -27.11
C PRO A 498 -24.60 10.52 -26.12
N SER A 499 -24.29 9.98 -24.94
CA SER A 499 -25.24 9.60 -23.88
C SER A 499 -25.41 10.63 -22.77
N LEU A 500 -24.72 11.79 -22.84
CA LEU A 500 -24.68 12.79 -21.76
C LEU A 500 -26.06 13.36 -21.42
N GLN A 501 -26.39 13.33 -20.13
CA GLN A 501 -27.65 13.82 -19.59
C GLN A 501 -27.44 14.95 -18.58
N ASN A 502 -26.37 14.86 -17.77
CA ASN A 502 -26.12 15.81 -16.70
C ASN A 502 -24.66 16.28 -16.73
N ILE A 503 -24.46 17.56 -16.43
CA ILE A 503 -23.14 18.16 -16.19
C ILE A 503 -23.16 18.72 -14.77
N PHE A 504 -22.22 18.30 -13.94
CA PHE A 504 -22.02 18.74 -12.57
C PHE A 504 -20.79 19.63 -12.54
N LEU A 505 -20.96 20.89 -12.11
CA LEU A 505 -19.89 21.88 -12.03
C LEU A 505 -19.62 22.16 -10.56
N GLU A 506 -18.37 22.05 -10.15
CA GLU A 506 -17.96 22.39 -8.79
C GLU A 506 -18.27 23.86 -8.50
N GLU A 507 -18.68 24.16 -7.26
CA GLU A 507 -19.21 25.44 -6.81
C GLU A 507 -18.38 26.63 -7.33
N PHE A 508 -18.97 27.42 -8.24
CA PHE A 508 -18.26 28.51 -8.86
C PHE A 508 -19.15 29.63 -9.41
N HIS A 509 -18.70 30.84 -9.21
CA HIS A 509 -19.19 31.99 -9.98
C HIS A 509 -18.61 31.91 -11.40
N LEU A 510 -19.28 31.18 -12.28
CA LEU A 510 -18.91 31.07 -13.68
C LEU A 510 -18.71 32.46 -14.27
N SER A 511 -17.54 32.69 -14.91
CA SER A 511 -17.35 33.88 -15.72
C SER A 511 -18.40 33.93 -16.83
N GLY A 512 -18.83 35.10 -17.26
CA GLY A 512 -19.85 35.21 -18.30
C GLY A 512 -19.54 34.42 -19.56
N THR A 513 -18.27 34.30 -19.95
CA THR A 513 -17.80 33.54 -21.11
C THR A 513 -18.00 32.05 -20.96
N VAL A 514 -17.68 31.49 -19.78
CA VAL A 514 -17.85 30.04 -19.48
C VAL A 514 -19.33 29.70 -19.43
N GLN A 515 -20.17 30.53 -18.79
CA GLN A 515 -21.60 30.36 -18.75
C GLN A 515 -22.22 30.39 -20.14
N GLU A 516 -21.72 31.28 -21.03
CA GLU A 516 -22.16 31.35 -22.42
C GLU A 516 -21.79 30.10 -23.21
N ALA A 517 -20.56 29.61 -23.08
CA ALA A 517 -20.06 28.40 -23.77
C ALA A 517 -20.87 27.14 -23.38
N VAL A 518 -21.05 26.91 -22.08
CA VAL A 518 -21.88 25.79 -21.59
C VAL A 518 -23.34 25.96 -22.03
N GLY A 519 -23.87 27.18 -21.99
CA GLY A 519 -25.23 27.49 -22.44
C GLY A 519 -25.45 27.21 -23.95
N GLN A 520 -24.47 27.52 -24.80
CA GLN A 520 -24.51 27.22 -26.23
C GLN A 520 -24.52 25.71 -26.48
N PHE A 521 -23.67 24.94 -25.79
CA PHE A 521 -23.65 23.48 -25.89
C PHE A 521 -25.01 22.87 -25.46
N VAL A 522 -25.58 23.30 -24.31
CA VAL A 522 -26.88 22.84 -23.84
C VAL A 522 -27.97 23.15 -24.86
N ALA A 523 -27.99 24.37 -25.43
CA ALA A 523 -28.95 24.75 -26.44
C ALA A 523 -28.82 23.91 -27.73
N ALA A 524 -27.59 23.65 -28.18
CA ALA A 524 -27.36 22.82 -29.37
C ALA A 524 -27.83 21.36 -29.13
N ARG A 525 -27.62 20.80 -27.96
CA ARG A 525 -28.11 19.45 -27.57
C ARG A 525 -29.65 19.41 -27.52
N GLN A 526 -30.30 20.47 -27.07
CA GLN A 526 -31.76 20.56 -27.09
C GLN A 526 -32.31 20.51 -28.54
N LEU A 527 -31.64 21.20 -29.48
CA LEU A 527 -32.05 21.20 -30.89
C LEU A 527 -32.00 19.82 -31.54
N VAL A 528 -31.09 18.95 -31.12
CA VAL A 528 -31.01 17.55 -31.59
C VAL A 528 -31.81 16.58 -30.71
N ASN A 529 -32.71 17.11 -29.86
CA ASN A 529 -33.59 16.34 -28.99
C ASN A 529 -32.87 15.47 -27.92
N GLN A 530 -31.72 15.94 -27.45
CA GLN A 530 -30.93 15.34 -26.37
C GLN A 530 -30.67 16.37 -25.27
N PRO A 531 -31.69 16.76 -24.46
CA PRO A 531 -31.53 17.79 -23.47
C PRO A 531 -30.55 17.39 -22.37
N ILE A 532 -29.74 18.36 -21.93
CA ILE A 532 -28.79 18.22 -20.82
C ILE A 532 -29.23 19.15 -19.68
N THR A 533 -29.04 18.66 -18.45
CA THR A 533 -29.26 19.46 -17.23
C THR A 533 -27.90 19.80 -16.61
N VAL A 534 -27.74 21.05 -16.16
CA VAL A 534 -26.53 21.51 -15.47
C VAL A 534 -26.82 21.64 -13.98
N PHE A 535 -25.97 21.06 -13.14
CA PHE A 535 -26.07 21.09 -11.69
C PHE A 535 -24.80 21.70 -11.09
N HIS A 536 -24.91 22.20 -9.85
CA HIS A 536 -23.78 22.49 -9.00
C HIS A 536 -23.51 21.30 -8.06
N TRP A 537 -22.25 20.96 -7.81
CA TRP A 537 -21.86 19.92 -6.87
C TRP A 537 -20.72 20.43 -5.96
N ASP A 538 -20.49 19.74 -4.86
CA ASP A 538 -19.48 20.08 -3.85
C ASP A 538 -18.58 18.85 -3.67
N SER A 539 -17.35 18.95 -4.17
CA SER A 539 -16.38 17.86 -4.13
C SER A 539 -15.97 17.47 -2.69
N GLN A 540 -15.92 18.46 -1.79
CA GLN A 540 -15.50 18.22 -0.40
C GLN A 540 -16.46 17.33 0.40
N ARG A 541 -17.67 17.14 -0.08
CA ARG A 541 -18.69 16.35 0.62
C ARG A 541 -18.61 14.86 0.32
N GLU A 542 -17.97 14.45 -0.77
CA GLU A 542 -17.84 13.04 -1.16
C GLU A 542 -16.61 12.38 -0.52
N GLU A 543 -15.54 13.13 -0.24
CA GLU A 543 -14.33 12.61 0.41
C GLU A 543 -14.56 12.15 1.87
N GLU A 544 -15.57 12.70 2.57
CA GLU A 544 -15.94 12.26 3.93
C GLU A 544 -16.49 10.81 4.01
N PHE A 545 -16.81 10.18 2.87
CA PHE A 545 -17.40 8.84 2.84
C PHE A 545 -16.45 7.74 2.39
N GLU A 546 -15.28 8.06 1.84
CA GLU A 546 -14.36 7.04 1.26
C GLU A 546 -13.24 6.60 2.22
N ASP A 547 -12.94 7.35 3.29
CA ASP A 547 -11.80 7.06 4.18
C ASP A 547 -12.03 5.96 5.23
N ASP A 548 -13.27 5.48 5.42
CA ASP A 548 -13.57 4.56 6.54
C ASP A 548 -13.35 3.06 6.25
N ASP A 549 -13.05 2.63 5.00
CA ASP A 549 -13.03 1.20 4.64
C ASP A 549 -11.75 0.69 3.93
N LEU A 550 -10.70 1.49 3.79
CA LEU A 550 -9.42 0.96 3.30
C LEU A 550 -8.66 0.32 4.46
N PRO A 551 -8.26 -0.96 4.35
CA PRO A 551 -7.25 -1.48 5.26
C PRO A 551 -6.00 -0.64 5.05
N VAL A 552 -5.60 0.11 6.05
CA VAL A 552 -4.30 0.78 6.12
C VAL A 552 -3.24 -0.32 6.09
N ILE A 553 -2.90 -0.76 4.89
CA ILE A 553 -1.63 -1.42 4.63
C ILE A 553 -0.65 -0.27 4.74
N GLY A 554 0.11 -0.23 5.84
CA GLY A 554 0.94 0.89 6.25
C GLY A 554 1.72 1.47 5.07
N ASP A 555 1.15 2.49 4.47
CA ASP A 555 1.83 3.34 3.49
C ASP A 555 2.53 4.45 4.28
N SER A 556 3.68 4.08 4.90
CA SER A 556 4.56 5.02 5.56
C SER A 556 5.48 5.74 4.57
N SER A 557 4.98 6.02 3.35
CA SER A 557 5.77 6.71 2.32
C SER A 557 5.07 7.91 1.69
N VAL A 558 4.18 8.58 2.44
CA VAL A 558 3.87 9.98 2.13
C VAL A 558 4.93 10.82 2.84
N LEU A 559 6.16 10.80 2.33
CA LEU A 559 7.14 11.83 2.61
C LEU A 559 7.15 12.78 1.43
N ASP A 560 6.93 14.03 1.76
CA ASP A 560 7.15 15.24 1.00
C ASP A 560 8.39 15.11 0.10
N ASP A 561 8.21 14.73 -1.16
CA ASP A 561 9.25 14.78 -2.19
C ASP A 561 9.18 16.17 -2.88
N SER A 562 9.24 17.22 -2.05
CA SER A 562 9.37 18.61 -2.52
C SER A 562 10.84 19.04 -2.63
N SER A 563 11.67 18.25 -3.33
CA SER A 563 12.97 18.77 -3.78
C SER A 563 12.78 19.58 -5.05
N VAL A 564 12.66 20.88 -4.86
CA VAL A 564 12.69 21.90 -5.89
C VAL A 564 14.04 21.83 -6.61
N LEU A 565 14.06 21.23 -7.80
CA LEU A 565 15.16 21.44 -8.75
C LEU A 565 15.00 22.81 -9.39
N ASP A 566 15.60 23.79 -8.77
CA ASP A 566 15.79 25.15 -9.34
C ASP A 566 16.96 25.10 -10.33
N ASP A 567 16.70 24.60 -11.55
CA ASP A 567 17.68 24.55 -12.64
C ASP A 567 17.59 25.83 -13.49
N SER A 568 17.99 26.96 -12.89
CA SER A 568 18.22 28.24 -13.59
C SER A 568 19.70 28.51 -13.84
N SER A 569 20.38 27.64 -14.58
CA SER A 569 21.68 27.97 -15.16
C SER A 569 21.51 28.55 -16.57
N VAL A 570 21.29 29.87 -16.61
CA VAL A 570 21.43 30.70 -17.81
C VAL A 570 22.87 30.62 -18.29
N LEU A 571 23.11 29.89 -19.36
CA LEU A 571 24.35 29.96 -20.12
C LEU A 571 24.38 31.26 -20.95
N ASP A 572 24.96 32.30 -20.36
CA ASP A 572 25.34 33.53 -21.08
C ASP A 572 26.68 33.28 -21.80
N ASN A 573 26.60 32.84 -23.05
CA ASN A 573 27.76 32.70 -23.95
C ASN A 573 27.81 33.85 -24.94
N SER A 574 28.31 35.01 -24.50
CA SER A 574 28.80 36.07 -25.38
C SER A 574 30.32 36.06 -25.35
N SER A 575 30.99 35.29 -26.19
CA SER A 575 32.39 35.48 -26.52
C SER A 575 32.53 36.28 -27.82
N VAL A 576 32.87 37.49 -27.66
CA VAL A 576 33.40 38.39 -28.68
C VAL A 576 34.70 37.81 -29.23
N LEU A 577 34.73 37.60 -30.54
CA LEU A 577 35.94 37.45 -31.33
C LEU A 577 36.44 38.85 -31.70
N ASP A 578 37.68 39.15 -31.34
CA ASP A 578 38.54 40.10 -32.01
C ASP A 578 39.99 39.59 -32.01
N ASP A 579 40.58 39.67 -33.22
CA ASP A 579 41.95 39.44 -33.72
C ASP A 579 42.39 37.99 -33.97
#